data_38768b3bd7b642b881e48ceaeab3358f
#
_entry.id   38768b3bd7b642b881e48ceaeab3358f
#
_cell.length_a   1.000
_cell.length_b   1.000
_cell.length_c   1.000
_cell.angle_alpha   90.00
_cell.angle_beta   90.00
_cell.angle_gamma   90.00
#
_symmetry.space_group_name_H-M   'P 1'
#
loop_
_entity.id
_entity.type
_entity.pdbx_description
1 polymer ?
#
loop_
_entity_poly.entity_id
_entity_poly.type
_entity_poly.pdbx_seq_one_letter_code
_entity_poly.pdbx_strand_id
1 'polypeptide(L)'
;MSSNFQRLSKLLGIAVLAVATLGGCSAMLAQNPTSPLQPVNAVADGAEANLMRKGADLVAYFTENRYVQGSPQFKSRYQQVDFRFASAANKALFDATPQKYQPQFGGFCANGIVYGIPWDSDADTFCMVDGKLYIFGGQGSQDAFELDVPGNLKLAQQYWTSEVAGNNSFWQRSKRLVFRVPHYKSGEQLAQAVAAAKANKQ
;
A
#
# COMPACT_ATOMS: atom_id res chain seq x y z
N MET A 1 48.52 -22.75 15.74
CA MET A 1 47.35 -22.13 16.41
C MET A 1 46.67 -21.00 15.60
N SER A 2 47.17 -20.61 14.42
CA SER A 2 46.62 -19.43 13.69
C SER A 2 45.53 -19.75 12.65
N SER A 3 45.43 -21.00 12.15
CA SER A 3 44.48 -21.32 11.05
C SER A 3 43.02 -21.49 11.52
N ASN A 4 42.78 -21.85 12.75
CA ASN A 4 41.41 -22.01 13.27
C ASN A 4 40.75 -20.68 13.63
N PHE A 5 41.54 -19.67 13.97
CA PHE A 5 41.03 -18.33 14.30
C PHE A 5 40.53 -17.59 13.05
N GLN A 6 41.22 -17.77 11.91
CA GLN A 6 40.80 -17.17 10.64
C GLN A 6 39.53 -17.84 10.04
N ARG A 7 39.32 -19.14 10.30
CA ARG A 7 38.09 -19.83 9.89
C ARG A 7 36.88 -19.41 10.73
N LEU A 8 37.10 -19.19 12.04
CA LEU A 8 36.04 -18.75 12.93
C LEU A 8 35.58 -17.33 12.62
N SER A 9 36.50 -16.40 12.29
CA SER A 9 36.15 -15.02 11.90
C SER A 9 35.40 -14.94 10.58
N LYS A 10 35.70 -15.82 9.60
CA LYS A 10 34.96 -15.90 8.34
C LYS A 10 33.55 -16.45 8.52
N LEU A 11 33.36 -17.42 9.39
CA LEU A 11 32.03 -17.99 9.73
C LEU A 11 31.17 -17.00 10.50
N LEU A 12 31.76 -16.21 11.42
CA LEU A 12 31.05 -15.14 12.12
C LEU A 12 30.65 -14.00 11.17
N GLY A 13 31.52 -13.64 10.22
CA GLY A 13 31.23 -12.61 9.21
C GLY A 13 30.05 -12.98 8.29
N ILE A 14 29.96 -14.27 7.91
CA ILE A 14 28.86 -14.77 7.07
C ILE A 14 27.54 -14.84 7.88
N ALA A 15 27.60 -15.21 9.16
CA ALA A 15 26.43 -15.27 10.03
C ALA A 15 25.85 -13.87 10.31
N VAL A 16 26.70 -12.86 10.50
CA VAL A 16 26.26 -11.46 10.71
C VAL A 16 25.67 -10.86 9.43
N LEU A 17 26.21 -11.18 8.25
CA LEU A 17 25.64 -10.72 6.97
C LEU A 17 24.28 -11.38 6.70
N ALA A 18 24.09 -12.67 7.05
CA ALA A 18 22.82 -13.37 6.89
C ALA A 18 21.72 -12.83 7.82
N VAL A 19 22.06 -12.40 9.04
CA VAL A 19 21.10 -11.81 9.99
C VAL A 19 20.67 -10.40 9.54
N ALA A 20 21.57 -9.60 8.96
CA ALA A 20 21.24 -8.27 8.45
C ALA A 20 20.30 -8.33 7.23
N THR A 21 20.39 -9.36 6.40
CA THR A 21 19.49 -9.55 5.25
C THR A 21 18.09 -10.03 5.66
N LEU A 22 17.97 -10.76 6.77
CA LEU A 22 16.67 -11.21 7.29
C LEU A 22 15.87 -10.09 7.96
N GLY A 23 16.54 -9.12 8.59
CA GLY A 23 15.89 -7.94 9.19
C GLY A 23 15.27 -6.99 8.14
N GLY A 24 15.86 -6.86 6.95
CA GLY A 24 15.32 -6.05 5.86
C GLY A 24 14.08 -6.66 5.20
N CYS A 25 13.95 -8.00 5.20
CA CYS A 25 12.79 -8.68 4.62
C CYS A 25 11.53 -8.59 5.49
N SER A 26 11.65 -8.48 6.82
CA SER A 26 10.49 -8.43 7.69
C SER A 26 9.70 -7.13 7.55
N ALA A 27 10.34 -5.99 7.28
CA ALA A 27 9.66 -4.73 7.00
C ALA A 27 8.87 -4.76 5.68
N MET A 28 9.34 -5.51 4.66
CA MET A 28 8.65 -5.70 3.39
C MET A 28 7.55 -6.77 3.44
N LEU A 29 7.59 -7.65 4.44
CA LEU A 29 6.59 -8.70 4.69
C LEU A 29 5.49 -8.24 5.66
N ALA A 30 5.57 -7.02 6.21
CA ALA A 30 4.61 -6.47 7.17
C ALA A 30 3.26 -6.12 6.53
N GLN A 31 2.74 -7.06 5.76
CA GLN A 31 1.38 -7.03 5.25
C GLN A 31 0.68 -8.22 5.87
N ASN A 32 -0.48 -7.97 6.44
CA ASN A 32 -1.18 -8.99 7.22
C ASN A 32 -1.52 -10.23 6.35
N PRO A 33 -0.72 -11.31 6.38
CA PRO A 33 -0.94 -12.48 5.53
C PRO A 33 -2.14 -13.33 5.97
N THR A 34 -2.75 -13.02 7.11
CA THR A 34 -3.87 -13.79 7.67
C THR A 34 -5.20 -13.05 7.57
N SER A 35 -5.22 -11.79 7.10
CA SER A 35 -6.47 -11.05 6.92
C SER A 35 -7.25 -11.56 5.71
N PRO A 36 -8.56 -11.76 5.80
CA PRO A 36 -9.41 -12.03 4.63
C PRO A 36 -9.50 -10.82 3.67
N LEU A 37 -9.01 -9.63 4.07
CA LEU A 37 -8.86 -8.48 3.18
C LEU A 37 -7.58 -8.52 2.33
N GLN A 38 -6.85 -9.64 2.32
CA GLN A 38 -5.56 -9.77 1.66
C GLN A 38 -5.57 -9.53 0.15
N PRO A 39 -4.48 -8.99 -0.35
CA PRO A 39 -3.46 -8.28 0.40
C PRO A 39 -4.00 -6.93 0.90
N VAL A 40 -3.50 -6.48 2.05
CA VAL A 40 -3.91 -5.21 2.66
C VAL A 40 -2.68 -4.42 3.06
N ASN A 41 -2.72 -3.10 2.86
CA ASN A 41 -1.64 -2.19 3.24
C ASN A 41 -1.76 -1.82 4.72
N ALA A 42 -1.51 -2.80 5.58
CA ALA A 42 -1.45 -2.67 7.02
C ALA A 42 -0.05 -3.03 7.50
N VAL A 43 0.46 -2.29 8.47
CA VAL A 43 1.81 -2.42 9.02
C VAL A 43 1.78 -2.45 10.53
N ALA A 44 2.84 -2.98 11.15
CA ALA A 44 3.00 -2.88 12.59
C ALA A 44 3.30 -1.43 13.01
N ASP A 45 2.61 -0.96 14.04
CA ASP A 45 2.84 0.34 14.68
C ASP A 45 2.54 0.24 16.18
N GLY A 46 3.58 0.33 16.99
CA GLY A 46 3.48 0.14 18.44
C GLY A 46 2.90 -1.22 18.81
N ALA A 47 1.77 -1.21 19.49
CA ALA A 47 1.07 -2.43 19.93
C ALA A 47 0.17 -3.05 18.84
N GLU A 48 -0.16 -2.32 17.79
CA GLU A 48 -0.94 -2.81 16.67
C GLU A 48 -0.03 -3.52 15.67
N ALA A 49 -0.24 -4.82 15.49
CA ALA A 49 0.54 -5.63 14.55
C ALA A 49 0.16 -5.36 13.08
N ASN A 50 -1.05 -4.94 12.82
CA ASN A 50 -1.65 -4.82 11.49
C ASN A 50 -2.48 -3.55 11.36
N LEU A 51 -1.87 -2.39 11.56
CA LEU A 51 -2.55 -1.10 11.51
C LEU A 51 -2.74 -0.64 10.05
N MET A 52 -4.00 -0.44 9.64
CA MET A 52 -4.35 0.04 8.31
C MET A 52 -3.77 1.44 8.08
N ARG A 53 -3.05 1.60 6.98
CA ARG A 53 -2.54 2.90 6.52
C ARG A 53 -1.90 3.74 7.61
N LYS A 54 -1.10 3.10 8.49
CA LYS A 54 -0.40 3.77 9.61
C LYS A 54 -1.36 4.56 10.52
N GLY A 55 -2.62 4.12 10.58
CA GLY A 55 -3.64 4.73 11.45
C GLY A 55 -4.33 5.96 10.87
N ALA A 56 -4.36 6.16 9.57
CA ALA A 56 -5.23 7.16 8.94
C ALA A 56 -6.70 6.88 9.25
N ASP A 57 -7.47 7.91 9.57
CA ASP A 57 -8.91 7.81 9.80
C ASP A 57 -9.64 7.66 8.46
N LEU A 58 -10.04 6.43 8.14
CA LEU A 58 -10.68 6.13 6.87
C LEU A 58 -12.05 6.81 6.70
N VAL A 59 -12.74 7.13 7.80
CA VAL A 59 -14.04 7.82 7.76
C VAL A 59 -13.87 9.27 7.31
N ALA A 60 -12.80 9.94 7.72
CA ALA A 60 -12.56 11.34 7.39
C ALA A 60 -12.45 11.60 5.88
N TYR A 61 -11.94 10.65 5.10
CA TYR A 61 -11.95 10.78 3.63
C TYR A 61 -13.35 10.93 3.04
N PHE A 62 -14.34 10.23 3.62
CA PHE A 62 -15.72 10.26 3.15
C PHE A 62 -16.54 11.40 3.70
N THR A 63 -16.23 11.84 4.92
CA THR A 63 -17.02 12.86 5.63
C THR A 63 -16.45 14.26 5.51
N GLU A 64 -15.12 14.37 5.38
CA GLU A 64 -14.39 15.63 5.40
C GLU A 64 -13.56 15.86 4.12
N ASN A 65 -13.50 14.85 3.24
CA ASN A 65 -12.70 14.84 2.00
C ASN A 65 -11.23 15.24 2.24
N ARG A 66 -10.64 14.75 3.33
CA ARG A 66 -9.24 15.02 3.68
C ARG A 66 -8.62 13.88 4.49
N TYR A 67 -7.29 13.82 4.44
CA TYR A 67 -6.52 13.01 5.36
C TYR A 67 -6.64 13.55 6.80
N VAL A 68 -6.88 12.63 7.74
CA VAL A 68 -6.82 12.89 9.18
C VAL A 68 -6.08 11.74 9.84
N GLN A 69 -5.14 12.05 10.71
CA GLN A 69 -4.48 11.02 11.51
C GLN A 69 -5.42 10.55 12.62
N GLY A 70 -5.68 9.27 12.71
CA GLY A 70 -6.45 8.66 13.78
C GLY A 70 -5.65 8.58 15.09
N SER A 71 -6.38 8.65 16.19
CA SER A 71 -5.84 8.51 17.55
C SER A 71 -5.87 7.05 18.03
N PRO A 72 -4.88 6.58 18.77
CA PRO A 72 -4.93 5.28 19.42
C PRO A 72 -6.03 5.16 20.49
N GLN A 73 -6.65 6.28 20.87
CA GLN A 73 -7.81 6.31 21.79
C GLN A 73 -9.08 5.74 21.13
N PHE A 74 -9.25 5.93 19.83
CA PHE A 74 -10.42 5.48 19.09
C PHE A 74 -10.03 4.40 18.09
N LYS A 75 -10.18 3.14 18.50
CA LYS A 75 -9.75 1.98 17.70
C LYS A 75 -10.89 1.02 17.41
N SER A 76 -10.83 0.40 16.26
CA SER A 76 -11.64 -0.77 15.93
C SER A 76 -10.78 -1.84 15.28
N ARG A 77 -11.25 -3.07 15.36
CA ARG A 77 -10.64 -4.20 14.64
C ARG A 77 -11.68 -4.82 13.72
N TYR A 78 -11.32 -4.90 12.45
CA TYR A 78 -12.17 -5.50 11.44
C TYR A 78 -11.35 -6.45 10.56
N GLN A 79 -11.80 -7.69 10.42
CA GLN A 79 -11.13 -8.73 9.62
C GLN A 79 -9.61 -8.81 9.89
N GLN A 80 -9.24 -8.83 11.18
CA GLN A 80 -7.87 -8.93 11.67
C GLN A 80 -6.96 -7.73 11.35
N VAL A 81 -7.52 -6.62 10.89
CA VAL A 81 -6.85 -5.34 10.67
C VAL A 81 -7.30 -4.36 11.73
N ASP A 82 -6.34 -3.60 12.27
CA ASP A 82 -6.58 -2.55 13.25
C ASP A 82 -6.77 -1.20 12.54
N PHE A 83 -7.68 -0.40 13.05
CA PHE A 83 -8.04 0.92 12.51
C PHE A 83 -8.02 1.94 13.63
N ARG A 84 -7.60 3.17 13.32
CA ARG A 84 -7.66 4.31 14.24
C ARG A 84 -8.55 5.40 13.67
N PHE A 85 -9.22 6.14 14.54
CA PHE A 85 -10.13 7.23 14.16
C PHE A 85 -9.78 8.49 14.94
N ALA A 86 -10.08 9.65 14.36
CA ALA A 86 -9.85 10.94 15.00
C ALA A 86 -10.88 11.23 16.11
N SER A 87 -12.04 10.56 16.07
CA SER A 87 -13.12 10.79 17.03
C SER A 87 -13.93 9.51 17.32
N ALA A 88 -14.66 9.54 18.44
CA ALA A 88 -15.63 8.50 18.76
C ALA A 88 -16.77 8.42 17.72
N ALA A 89 -17.13 9.54 17.10
CA ALA A 89 -18.15 9.60 16.06
C ALA A 89 -17.70 8.86 14.79
N ASN A 90 -16.47 9.11 14.31
CA ASN A 90 -15.91 8.42 13.15
C ASN A 90 -15.78 6.92 13.43
N LYS A 91 -15.32 6.55 14.64
CA LYS A 91 -15.30 5.14 15.05
C LYS A 91 -16.68 4.49 14.95
N ALA A 92 -17.72 5.15 15.49
CA ALA A 92 -19.08 4.62 15.46
C ALA A 92 -19.62 4.45 14.03
N LEU A 93 -19.32 5.39 13.12
CA LEU A 93 -19.68 5.30 11.71
C LEU A 93 -18.98 4.10 11.04
N PHE A 94 -17.70 3.89 11.32
CA PHE A 94 -16.97 2.74 10.82
C PHE A 94 -17.54 1.43 11.35
N ASP A 95 -17.76 1.33 12.65
CA ASP A 95 -18.26 0.11 13.30
C ASP A 95 -19.65 -0.31 12.75
N ALA A 96 -20.48 0.66 12.40
CA ALA A 96 -21.78 0.40 11.78
C ALA A 96 -21.70 -0.18 10.37
N THR A 97 -20.73 0.26 9.57
CA THR A 97 -20.59 -0.16 8.16
C THR A 97 -19.11 -0.18 7.71
N PRO A 98 -18.28 -1.10 8.24
CA PRO A 98 -16.85 -1.09 7.96
C PRO A 98 -16.51 -1.20 6.47
N GLN A 99 -17.28 -1.96 5.70
CA GLN A 99 -17.05 -2.18 4.27
C GLN A 99 -17.13 -0.89 3.44
N LYS A 100 -17.98 0.04 3.85
CA LYS A 100 -18.15 1.34 3.18
C LYS A 100 -16.85 2.15 3.14
N TYR A 101 -16.07 2.06 4.22
CA TYR A 101 -14.90 2.90 4.43
C TYR A 101 -13.58 2.24 4.02
N GLN A 102 -13.64 1.00 3.50
CA GLN A 102 -12.43 0.32 3.04
C GLN A 102 -11.87 1.00 1.78
N PRO A 103 -10.56 1.29 1.72
CA PRO A 103 -9.95 1.78 0.50
C PRO A 103 -9.94 0.66 -0.55
N GLN A 104 -10.08 1.05 -1.80
CA GLN A 104 -9.96 0.10 -2.91
C GLN A 104 -8.54 -0.47 -2.96
N PHE A 105 -8.42 -1.65 -3.53
CA PHE A 105 -7.14 -2.36 -3.69
C PHE A 105 -6.37 -2.53 -2.37
N GLY A 106 -7.09 -2.77 -1.26
CA GLY A 106 -6.49 -2.98 0.05
C GLY A 106 -5.69 -1.78 0.58
N GLY A 107 -5.88 -0.58 0.04
CA GLY A 107 -5.14 0.62 0.39
C GLY A 107 -3.73 0.69 -0.21
N PHE A 108 -3.40 -0.16 -1.19
CA PHE A 108 -2.20 0.02 -2.01
C PHE A 108 -2.36 1.17 -3.00
N CYS A 109 -1.24 1.66 -3.54
CA CYS A 109 -1.23 2.68 -4.58
C CYS A 109 -2.07 2.24 -5.78
N ALA A 110 -3.19 2.91 -6.05
CA ALA A 110 -4.09 2.53 -7.13
C ALA A 110 -3.40 2.55 -8.50
N ASN A 111 -2.51 3.53 -8.75
CA ASN A 111 -1.71 3.56 -9.98
C ASN A 111 -0.70 2.40 -10.06
N GLY A 112 -0.19 1.92 -8.93
CA GLY A 112 0.64 0.72 -8.88
C GLY A 112 -0.13 -0.52 -9.33
N ILE A 113 -1.40 -0.63 -8.91
CA ILE A 113 -2.26 -1.77 -9.29
C ILE A 113 -2.58 -1.77 -10.78
N VAL A 114 -2.61 -0.63 -11.48
CA VAL A 114 -2.70 -0.56 -12.96
C VAL A 114 -1.64 -1.45 -13.63
N TYR A 115 -0.49 -1.62 -12.99
CA TYR A 115 0.63 -2.44 -13.47
C TYR A 115 0.72 -3.80 -12.75
N GLY A 116 -0.28 -4.15 -11.93
CA GLY A 116 -0.26 -5.36 -11.11
C GLY A 116 0.76 -5.31 -9.96
N ILE A 117 1.16 -4.13 -9.53
CA ILE A 117 2.20 -3.92 -8.52
C ILE A 117 1.56 -3.29 -7.26
N PRO A 118 1.41 -4.03 -6.16
CA PRO A 118 0.88 -3.49 -4.91
C PRO A 118 1.95 -2.66 -4.17
N TRP A 119 2.27 -1.46 -4.73
CA TRP A 119 3.15 -0.49 -4.08
C TRP A 119 2.50 0.11 -2.84
N ASP A 120 3.33 0.54 -1.91
CA ASP A 120 2.88 1.35 -0.77
C ASP A 120 2.24 2.66 -1.26
N SER A 121 1.50 3.32 -0.40
CA SER A 121 0.78 4.55 -0.73
C SER A 121 0.91 5.59 0.39
N ASP A 122 0.70 6.85 0.07
CA ASP A 122 0.69 7.98 0.99
C ASP A 122 -0.76 8.31 1.36
N ALA A 123 -1.04 8.37 2.65
CA ALA A 123 -2.40 8.53 3.14
C ALA A 123 -3.03 9.89 2.79
N ASP A 124 -2.22 10.91 2.56
CA ASP A 124 -2.65 12.26 2.18
C ASP A 124 -2.89 12.44 0.67
N THR A 125 -2.50 11.46 -0.14
CA THR A 125 -2.68 11.48 -1.60
C THR A 125 -3.76 10.49 -2.01
N PHE A 126 -4.96 10.99 -2.29
CA PHE A 126 -6.14 10.17 -2.56
C PHE A 126 -7.11 10.83 -3.54
N CYS A 127 -8.02 10.06 -4.08
CA CYS A 127 -9.22 10.56 -4.74
C CYS A 127 -10.45 9.70 -4.42
N MET A 128 -11.62 10.31 -4.58
CA MET A 128 -12.90 9.62 -4.51
C MET A 128 -13.47 9.47 -5.93
N VAL A 129 -13.76 8.24 -6.35
CA VAL A 129 -14.44 7.94 -7.62
C VAL A 129 -15.64 7.06 -7.32
N ASP A 130 -16.82 7.49 -7.71
CA ASP A 130 -18.10 6.79 -7.48
C ASP A 130 -18.29 6.36 -6.01
N GLY A 131 -17.95 7.24 -5.07
CA GLY A 131 -18.05 6.99 -3.65
C GLY A 131 -17.06 5.97 -3.09
N LYS A 132 -16.02 5.61 -3.84
CA LYS A 132 -14.95 4.68 -3.45
C LYS A 132 -13.65 5.44 -3.24
N LEU A 133 -12.91 5.07 -2.19
CA LEU A 133 -11.62 5.66 -1.84
C LEU A 133 -10.47 4.97 -2.58
N TYR A 134 -9.68 5.73 -3.32
CA TYR A 134 -8.43 5.31 -3.94
C TYR A 134 -7.28 6.11 -3.37
N ILE A 135 -6.21 5.41 -2.95
CA ILE A 135 -5.02 6.02 -2.35
C ILE A 135 -3.83 5.83 -3.30
N PHE A 136 -2.91 6.78 -3.32
CA PHE A 136 -1.78 6.79 -4.25
C PHE A 136 -0.44 6.86 -3.53
N GLY A 137 0.65 6.57 -4.22
CA GLY A 137 2.02 6.67 -3.71
C GLY A 137 2.62 8.08 -3.87
N GLY A 138 1.79 9.13 -3.75
CA GLY A 138 2.15 10.52 -3.93
C GLY A 138 1.51 11.16 -5.15
N GLN A 139 1.59 12.51 -5.23
CA GLN A 139 0.88 13.34 -6.22
C GLN A 139 1.17 12.93 -7.66
N GLY A 140 2.43 12.66 -8.02
CA GLY A 140 2.76 12.23 -9.39
C GLY A 140 2.11 10.91 -9.79
N SER A 141 1.85 10.03 -8.83
CA SER A 141 1.14 8.76 -9.02
C SER A 141 -0.36 8.98 -9.22
N GLN A 142 -0.96 9.92 -8.48
CA GLN A 142 -2.34 10.34 -8.65
C GLN A 142 -2.53 11.03 -9.99
N ASP A 143 -1.72 12.05 -10.33
CA ASP A 143 -1.76 12.77 -11.60
C ASP A 143 -1.70 11.81 -12.80
N ALA A 144 -0.82 10.80 -12.73
CA ALA A 144 -0.70 9.80 -13.79
C ALA A 144 -1.95 8.92 -13.90
N PHE A 145 -2.57 8.55 -12.79
CA PHE A 145 -3.82 7.80 -12.78
C PHE A 145 -4.98 8.62 -13.35
N GLU A 146 -5.02 9.91 -13.07
CA GLU A 146 -6.06 10.85 -13.51
C GLU A 146 -5.97 11.21 -15.00
N LEU A 147 -4.90 10.84 -15.71
CA LEU A 147 -4.81 10.99 -17.17
C LEU A 147 -5.89 10.18 -17.91
N ASP A 148 -6.27 9.00 -17.37
CA ASP A 148 -7.33 8.15 -17.92
C ASP A 148 -7.95 7.32 -16.79
N VAL A 149 -8.81 7.95 -16.00
CA VAL A 149 -9.45 7.29 -14.84
C VAL A 149 -10.21 6.02 -15.25
N PRO A 150 -11.08 6.03 -16.30
CA PRO A 150 -11.83 4.83 -16.67
C PRO A 150 -10.92 3.67 -17.13
N GLY A 151 -9.92 3.96 -17.97
CA GLY A 151 -8.97 2.96 -18.46
C GLY A 151 -8.09 2.40 -17.34
N ASN A 152 -7.59 3.25 -16.47
CA ASN A 152 -6.77 2.87 -15.33
C ASN A 152 -7.56 2.06 -14.29
N LEU A 153 -8.81 2.41 -14.01
CA LEU A 153 -9.70 1.62 -13.15
C LEU A 153 -9.94 0.22 -13.72
N LYS A 154 -10.19 0.12 -15.03
CA LYS A 154 -10.39 -1.16 -15.71
C LYS A 154 -9.16 -2.05 -15.58
N LEU A 155 -7.98 -1.53 -15.87
CA LEU A 155 -6.71 -2.24 -15.74
C LEU A 155 -6.42 -2.62 -14.28
N ALA A 156 -6.57 -1.68 -13.36
CA ALA A 156 -6.35 -1.95 -11.94
C ALA A 156 -7.29 -3.04 -11.42
N GLN A 157 -8.59 -3.01 -11.77
CA GLN A 157 -9.54 -4.05 -11.37
C GLN A 157 -9.19 -5.40 -11.98
N GLN A 158 -8.76 -5.44 -13.24
CA GLN A 158 -8.30 -6.66 -13.91
C GLN A 158 -7.12 -7.28 -13.17
N TYR A 159 -6.05 -6.51 -12.91
CA TYR A 159 -4.86 -7.03 -12.23
C TYR A 159 -5.11 -7.33 -10.76
N TRP A 160 -5.94 -6.53 -10.09
CA TRP A 160 -6.35 -6.84 -8.73
C TRP A 160 -6.97 -8.23 -8.66
N THR A 161 -7.97 -8.50 -9.49
CA THR A 161 -8.73 -9.75 -9.45
C THR A 161 -7.90 -10.94 -9.93
N SER A 162 -7.10 -10.77 -11.00
CA SER A 162 -6.40 -11.90 -11.62
C SER A 162 -5.07 -12.25 -10.96
N GLU A 163 -4.43 -11.29 -10.27
CA GLU A 163 -3.05 -11.49 -9.84
C GLU A 163 -2.72 -11.00 -8.42
N VAL A 164 -3.41 -9.99 -7.92
CA VAL A 164 -3.04 -9.35 -6.64
C VAL A 164 -3.87 -9.88 -5.48
N ALA A 165 -5.19 -9.88 -5.63
CA ALA A 165 -6.09 -10.39 -4.61
C ALA A 165 -5.81 -11.87 -4.30
N GLY A 166 -5.70 -12.20 -3.01
CA GLY A 166 -5.38 -13.55 -2.56
C GLY A 166 -3.90 -13.95 -2.66
N ASN A 167 -3.04 -13.09 -3.20
CA ASN A 167 -1.61 -13.37 -3.33
C ASN A 167 -0.77 -12.51 -2.38
N ASN A 168 0.43 -12.99 -2.05
CA ASN A 168 1.39 -12.24 -1.25
C ASN A 168 1.95 -11.06 -2.04
N SER A 169 1.82 -9.85 -1.51
CA SER A 169 2.20 -8.62 -2.20
C SER A 169 3.71 -8.48 -2.43
N PHE A 170 4.56 -9.07 -1.60
CA PHE A 170 6.01 -9.09 -1.81
C PHE A 170 6.36 -9.89 -3.07
N TRP A 171 5.82 -11.11 -3.20
CA TRP A 171 6.06 -11.95 -4.37
C TRP A 171 5.44 -11.36 -5.62
N GLN A 172 4.27 -10.76 -5.52
CA GLN A 172 3.63 -10.08 -6.64
C GLN A 172 4.45 -8.88 -7.14
N ARG A 173 4.99 -8.06 -6.23
CA ARG A 173 5.94 -6.98 -6.58
C ARG A 173 7.17 -7.53 -7.28
N SER A 174 7.81 -8.55 -6.70
CA SER A 174 9.01 -9.18 -7.26
C SER A 174 8.75 -9.73 -8.66
N LYS A 175 7.63 -10.42 -8.86
CA LYS A 175 7.18 -10.91 -10.17
C LYS A 175 7.09 -9.77 -11.19
N ARG A 176 6.45 -8.65 -10.83
CA ARG A 176 6.19 -7.53 -11.75
C ARG A 176 7.40 -6.61 -11.99
N LEU A 177 8.38 -6.62 -11.11
CA LEU A 177 9.67 -5.97 -11.38
C LEU A 177 10.46 -6.70 -12.48
N VAL A 178 10.33 -8.02 -12.54
CA VAL A 178 11.01 -8.85 -13.57
C VAL A 178 10.14 -8.96 -14.83
N PHE A 179 8.87 -9.31 -14.67
CA PHE A 179 7.91 -9.54 -15.76
C PHE A 179 6.90 -8.41 -15.84
N ARG A 180 7.30 -7.31 -16.46
CA ARG A 180 6.45 -6.11 -16.61
C ARG A 180 5.25 -6.39 -17.51
N VAL A 181 4.15 -5.70 -17.24
CA VAL A 181 2.96 -5.75 -18.10
C VAL A 181 3.24 -5.04 -19.45
N PRO A 182 2.55 -5.39 -20.56
CA PRO A 182 2.81 -4.80 -21.86
C PRO A 182 2.65 -3.28 -21.92
N HIS A 183 1.74 -2.71 -21.13
CA HIS A 183 1.47 -1.26 -21.06
C HIS A 183 2.28 -0.55 -19.97
N TYR A 184 3.30 -1.20 -19.38
CA TYR A 184 4.10 -0.60 -18.33
C TYR A 184 4.75 0.70 -18.79
N LYS A 185 4.64 1.71 -17.95
CA LYS A 185 5.36 2.99 -18.08
C LYS A 185 6.22 3.22 -16.85
N SER A 186 7.44 3.69 -17.06
CA SER A 186 8.32 4.10 -15.96
C SER A 186 7.78 5.37 -15.31
N GLY A 187 8.27 5.69 -14.09
CA GLY A 187 7.91 6.93 -13.41
C GLY A 187 8.26 8.17 -14.23
N GLU A 188 9.38 8.15 -14.97
CA GLU A 188 9.78 9.23 -15.86
C GLU A 188 8.81 9.39 -17.05
N GLN A 189 8.41 8.30 -17.69
CA GLN A 189 7.43 8.33 -18.78
C GLN A 189 6.06 8.83 -18.31
N LEU A 190 5.65 8.46 -17.09
CA LEU A 190 4.42 8.98 -16.50
C LEU A 190 4.52 10.48 -16.20
N ALA A 191 5.64 10.94 -15.64
CA ALA A 191 5.86 12.35 -15.37
C ALA A 191 5.84 13.20 -16.65
N GLN A 192 6.46 12.70 -17.74
CA GLN A 192 6.43 13.35 -19.05
C GLN A 192 5.00 13.42 -19.61
N ALA A 193 4.22 12.34 -19.50
CA ALA A 193 2.83 12.31 -19.94
C ALA A 193 1.95 13.30 -19.16
N VAL A 194 2.14 13.38 -17.84
CA VAL A 194 1.45 14.35 -16.98
C VAL A 194 1.82 15.79 -17.37
N ALA A 195 3.12 16.06 -17.56
CA ALA A 195 3.57 17.39 -17.98
C ALA A 195 2.97 17.82 -19.34
N ALA A 196 2.98 16.91 -20.32
CA ALA A 196 2.38 17.16 -21.63
C ALA A 196 0.86 17.44 -21.53
N ALA A 197 0.14 16.66 -20.71
CA ALA A 197 -1.29 16.86 -20.51
C ALA A 197 -1.61 18.19 -19.82
N LYS A 198 -0.76 18.63 -18.88
CA LYS A 198 -0.92 19.95 -18.23
C LYS A 198 -0.65 21.11 -19.19
N ALA A 199 0.36 20.98 -20.07
CA ALA A 199 0.67 22.01 -21.07
C ALA A 199 -0.46 22.19 -22.10
N ASN A 200 -1.16 21.11 -22.48
CA ASN A 200 -2.28 21.16 -23.43
C ASN A 200 -3.59 21.75 -22.85
N LYS A 201 -3.66 21.99 -21.55
CA LYS A 201 -4.83 22.58 -20.88
C LYS A 201 -4.69 24.09 -20.64
N GLN A 202 -3.52 24.67 -20.91
CA GLN A 202 -3.23 26.09 -20.82
C GLN A 202 -3.45 26.77 -22.20
#